data_228302cf25e76f480ff75ca52fa17592
#
_entry.id   228302cf25e76f480ff75ca52fa17592
#
_cell.length_a   1.000
_cell.length_b   1.000
_cell.length_c   1.000
_cell.angle_alpha   90.00
_cell.angle_beta   90.00
_cell.angle_gamma   90.00
#
_symmetry.space_group_name_H-M   'P 1'
#
loop_
_entity.id
_entity.type
_entity.pdbx_description
1 polymer ?
#
loop_
_entity_poly.entity_id
_entity_poly.type
_entity_poly.pdbx_seq_one_letter_code
_entity_poly.pdbx_strand_id
1 'polypeptide(L)'
;SPLERMCNCGMSSEHLVGTSIPRFTFDTPTTPGNDFYALCAGTEPLCMIFLPGFDHPVTREYVTRYLKTLSALKGVRLACVVRSSARTVAQATQGAEFPFPIICDAPGVLYSYLGVEQARGLRSWSFAAQRIYKTAKEQGYRYDSSAPQILPLTLVVGHLGKILFIHSGRSQTDLPEDCTAIREIAREVASTLAAGPEGPRTRCSDETLTLPDLVGWDDVDNDR
;
A
#
# COMPACT_ATOMS: atom_id res chain seq x y z
N SER A 1 28.00 -11.10 15.05
CA SER A 1 28.71 -9.80 15.07
C SER A 1 27.76 -8.69 15.57
N PRO A 2 28.26 -7.53 16.04
CA PRO A 2 27.40 -6.40 16.41
C PRO A 2 26.49 -5.91 15.27
N LEU A 3 26.91 -6.11 14.02
CA LEU A 3 26.14 -5.77 12.81
C LEU A 3 24.93 -6.72 12.61
N GLU A 4 25.02 -7.97 13.01
CA GLU A 4 23.89 -8.92 12.92
C GLU A 4 22.80 -8.61 13.95
N ARG A 5 23.14 -7.98 15.06
CA ARG A 5 22.19 -7.52 16.07
C ARG A 5 21.48 -6.22 15.68
N MET A 6 22.10 -5.40 14.84
CA MET A 6 21.48 -4.18 14.30
C MET A 6 20.49 -4.49 13.17
N CYS A 7 20.67 -5.60 12.43
CA CYS A 7 19.72 -6.04 11.41
C CYS A 7 18.46 -6.70 11.96
N ASN A 8 18.38 -6.97 13.25
CA ASN A 8 17.24 -7.63 13.88
C ASN A 8 16.33 -6.67 14.68
N CYS A 9 16.62 -5.39 14.69
CA CYS A 9 15.63 -4.37 14.95
C CYS A 9 14.80 -4.25 13.67
N GLY A 10 13.63 -4.87 13.64
CA GLY A 10 12.64 -4.60 12.61
C GLY A 10 12.47 -3.08 12.55
N MET A 11 13.11 -2.47 11.58
CA MET A 11 12.89 -1.05 11.30
C MET A 11 11.45 -0.97 10.81
N SER A 12 10.55 -0.70 11.75
CA SER A 12 9.18 -0.39 11.38
C SER A 12 9.26 0.83 10.48
N SER A 13 8.54 0.80 9.38
CA SER A 13 8.47 1.91 8.43
C SER A 13 7.91 3.21 9.04
N GLU A 14 7.60 3.21 10.32
CA GLU A 14 7.16 4.37 11.11
C GLU A 14 8.09 5.58 11.04
N HIS A 15 9.40 5.36 10.85
CA HIS A 15 10.37 6.45 10.65
C HIS A 15 10.13 7.27 9.37
N LEU A 16 9.34 6.74 8.42
CA LEU A 16 9.00 7.42 7.18
C LEU A 16 7.88 8.47 7.36
N VAL A 17 7.18 8.48 8.49
CA VAL A 17 6.16 9.50 8.77
C VAL A 17 6.78 10.88 8.77
N GLY A 18 6.17 11.80 8.02
CA GLY A 18 6.67 13.16 7.81
C GLY A 18 7.60 13.32 6.61
N THR A 19 8.08 12.22 6.01
CA THR A 19 8.81 12.26 4.73
C THR A 19 7.84 12.29 3.56
N SER A 20 8.33 12.67 2.39
CA SER A 20 7.52 12.62 1.16
C SER A 20 7.97 11.48 0.27
N ILE A 21 7.01 10.74 -0.27
CA ILE A 21 7.28 9.80 -1.36
C ILE A 21 7.70 10.62 -2.58
N PRO A 22 8.80 10.29 -3.26
CA PRO A 22 9.21 10.99 -4.46
C PRO A 22 8.14 10.94 -5.55
N ARG A 23 8.17 11.90 -6.45
CA ARG A 23 7.31 11.90 -7.63
C ARG A 23 7.63 10.71 -8.52
N PHE A 24 6.62 9.98 -8.95
CA PHE A 24 6.73 8.89 -9.90
C PHE A 24 5.46 8.78 -10.74
N THR A 25 5.55 8.02 -11.82
CA THR A 25 4.39 7.64 -12.63
C THR A 25 4.00 6.20 -12.35
N PHE A 26 2.73 5.89 -12.51
CA PHE A 26 2.20 4.54 -12.32
C PHE A 26 1.12 4.24 -13.36
N ASP A 27 0.92 2.95 -13.59
CA ASP A 27 -0.15 2.46 -14.43
C ASP A 27 -1.32 1.97 -13.58
N THR A 28 -2.52 2.23 -14.07
CA THR A 28 -3.75 1.55 -13.64
C THR A 28 -4.18 0.57 -14.73
N PRO A 29 -5.13 -0.34 -14.47
CA PRO A 29 -5.60 -1.26 -15.50
C PRO A 29 -6.14 -0.59 -16.76
N THR A 30 -6.62 0.64 -16.66
CA THR A 30 -7.26 1.37 -17.74
C THR A 30 -6.46 2.55 -18.28
N THR A 31 -5.50 3.07 -17.52
CA THR A 31 -4.76 4.30 -17.85
C THR A 31 -3.29 4.16 -17.49
N PRO A 32 -2.37 4.29 -18.46
CA PRO A 32 -0.94 4.30 -18.20
C PRO A 32 -0.43 5.70 -17.83
N GLY A 33 0.73 5.76 -17.19
CA GLY A 33 1.50 6.98 -17.00
C GLY A 33 0.86 8.03 -16.09
N ASN A 34 0.14 7.62 -15.06
CA ASN A 34 -0.48 8.54 -14.11
C ASN A 34 0.57 9.15 -13.19
N ASP A 35 0.48 10.46 -12.94
CA ASP A 35 1.36 11.17 -12.01
C ASP A 35 0.89 10.98 -10.56
N PHE A 36 1.77 10.46 -9.72
CA PHE A 36 1.48 10.25 -8.30
C PHE A 36 1.18 11.56 -7.57
N TYR A 37 1.88 12.64 -7.88
CA TYR A 37 1.62 13.92 -7.23
C TYR A 37 0.28 14.52 -7.65
N ALA A 38 -0.16 14.28 -8.86
CA ALA A 38 -1.52 14.63 -9.28
C ALA A 38 -2.57 13.82 -8.51
N LEU A 39 -2.29 12.54 -8.24
CA LEU A 39 -3.16 11.72 -7.39
C LEU A 39 -3.22 12.23 -5.95
N CYS A 40 -2.11 12.76 -5.42
CA CYS A 40 -2.05 13.33 -4.07
C CYS A 40 -2.62 14.74 -3.97
N ALA A 41 -2.91 15.40 -5.10
CA ALA A 41 -3.43 16.76 -5.10
C ALA A 41 -4.85 16.82 -4.54
N GLY A 42 -5.17 17.91 -3.87
CA GLY A 42 -6.48 18.12 -3.27
C GLY A 42 -6.41 18.28 -1.75
N THR A 43 -7.57 18.50 -1.15
CA THR A 43 -7.70 18.77 0.29
C THR A 43 -7.86 17.48 1.12
N GLU A 44 -8.39 16.43 0.50
CA GLU A 44 -8.60 15.15 1.15
C GLU A 44 -7.33 14.29 1.09
N PRO A 45 -6.91 13.66 2.19
CA PRO A 45 -5.81 12.72 2.17
C PRO A 45 -6.14 11.49 1.36
N LEU A 46 -5.10 10.80 0.89
CA LEU A 46 -5.19 9.54 0.17
C LEU A 46 -4.77 8.40 1.10
N CYS A 47 -5.65 7.42 1.31
CA CYS A 47 -5.30 6.17 1.94
C CYS A 47 -4.84 5.19 0.86
N MET A 48 -3.62 4.67 1.01
CA MET A 48 -3.04 3.67 0.12
C MET A 48 -2.95 2.33 0.84
N ILE A 49 -3.52 1.30 0.27
CA ILE A 49 -3.51 -0.05 0.80
C ILE A 49 -2.65 -0.93 -0.11
N PHE A 50 -1.55 -1.45 0.44
CA PHE A 50 -0.62 -2.35 -0.26
C PHE A 50 -1.06 -3.79 -0.06
N LEU A 51 -1.37 -4.45 -1.14
CA LEU A 51 -1.90 -5.80 -1.21
C LEU A 51 -0.96 -6.72 -1.98
N PRO A 52 -1.09 -8.04 -1.88
CA PRO A 52 -0.40 -8.99 -2.76
C PRO A 52 -0.79 -8.82 -4.23
N GLY A 53 -0.43 -9.78 -5.08
CA GLY A 53 -0.89 -9.81 -6.46
C GLY A 53 -2.41 -9.73 -6.57
N PHE A 54 -2.91 -9.20 -7.68
CA PHE A 54 -4.35 -8.98 -7.87
C PHE A 54 -5.18 -10.28 -7.86
N ASP A 55 -4.58 -11.39 -8.29
CA ASP A 55 -5.18 -12.73 -8.25
C ASP A 55 -5.19 -13.38 -6.86
N HIS A 56 -4.48 -12.79 -5.90
CA HIS A 56 -4.41 -13.34 -4.55
C HIS A 56 -5.77 -13.27 -3.83
N PRO A 57 -6.18 -14.34 -3.12
CA PRO A 57 -7.50 -14.38 -2.45
C PRO A 57 -7.73 -13.24 -1.46
N VAL A 58 -6.70 -12.84 -0.70
CA VAL A 58 -6.78 -11.71 0.24
C VAL A 58 -7.05 -10.40 -0.52
N THR A 59 -6.35 -10.16 -1.62
CA THR A 59 -6.59 -8.98 -2.46
C THR A 59 -8.02 -8.92 -2.95
N ARG A 60 -8.54 -10.01 -3.49
CA ARG A 60 -9.92 -10.09 -3.98
C ARG A 60 -10.94 -9.82 -2.89
N GLU A 61 -10.74 -10.40 -1.73
CA GLU A 61 -11.64 -10.22 -0.59
C GLU A 61 -11.71 -8.76 -0.15
N TYR A 62 -10.56 -8.10 0.05
CA TYR A 62 -10.53 -6.74 0.56
C TYR A 62 -10.94 -5.71 -0.49
N VAL A 63 -10.53 -5.85 -1.74
CA VAL A 63 -11.03 -4.99 -2.84
C VAL A 63 -12.54 -5.09 -2.95
N THR A 64 -13.11 -6.29 -2.83
CA THR A 64 -14.57 -6.49 -2.82
C THR A 64 -15.22 -5.78 -1.64
N ARG A 65 -14.66 -5.87 -0.43
CA ARG A 65 -15.17 -5.17 0.75
C ARG A 65 -15.15 -3.65 0.56
N TYR A 66 -14.07 -3.11 -0.01
CA TYR A 66 -13.97 -1.67 -0.28
C TYR A 66 -14.98 -1.21 -1.32
N LEU A 67 -15.18 -1.99 -2.38
CA LEU A 67 -16.22 -1.71 -3.38
C LEU A 67 -17.63 -1.69 -2.76
N LYS A 68 -17.93 -2.63 -1.88
CA LYS A 68 -19.25 -2.72 -1.21
C LYS A 68 -19.52 -1.60 -0.22
N THR A 69 -18.48 -1.01 0.35
CA THR A 69 -18.59 0.01 1.42
C THR A 69 -18.13 1.40 0.96
N LEU A 70 -17.98 1.59 -0.34
CA LEU A 70 -17.42 2.80 -0.95
C LEU A 70 -18.10 4.08 -0.49
N SER A 71 -19.41 4.07 -0.26
CA SER A 71 -20.19 5.22 0.23
C SER A 71 -19.73 5.73 1.60
N ALA A 72 -19.00 4.94 2.36
CA ALA A 72 -18.44 5.36 3.65
C ALA A 72 -17.16 6.21 3.52
N LEU A 73 -16.54 6.27 2.33
CA LEU A 73 -15.39 7.16 2.06
C LEU A 73 -15.86 8.62 2.03
N LYS A 74 -15.68 9.29 3.16
CA LYS A 74 -15.95 10.74 3.30
C LYS A 74 -14.74 11.40 3.94
N GLY A 75 -14.21 12.41 3.28
CA GLY A 75 -13.03 13.14 3.75
C GLY A 75 -11.71 12.38 3.55
N VAL A 76 -11.72 11.30 2.78
CA VAL A 76 -10.55 10.49 2.43
C VAL A 76 -10.77 9.84 1.08
N ARG A 77 -9.69 9.72 0.30
CA ARG A 77 -9.67 8.97 -0.95
C ARG A 77 -8.93 7.64 -0.75
N LEU A 78 -9.22 6.67 -1.58
CA LEU A 78 -8.61 5.33 -1.54
C LEU A 78 -7.84 5.05 -2.82
N ALA A 79 -6.70 4.41 -2.70
CA ALA A 79 -6.00 3.70 -3.76
C ALA A 79 -5.50 2.35 -3.25
N CYS A 80 -5.64 1.30 -4.03
CA CYS A 80 -5.05 0.00 -3.74
C CYS A 80 -3.80 -0.19 -4.61
N VAL A 81 -2.73 -0.71 -4.02
CA VAL A 81 -1.49 -1.03 -4.74
C VAL A 81 -1.36 -2.56 -4.79
N VAL A 82 -1.11 -3.09 -5.98
CA VAL A 82 -1.02 -4.54 -6.21
C VAL A 82 0.29 -4.91 -6.92
N ARG A 83 0.83 -6.10 -6.58
CA ARG A 83 2.02 -6.69 -7.20
C ARG A 83 1.65 -7.41 -8.51
N SER A 84 0.98 -6.69 -9.41
CA SER A 84 0.56 -7.21 -10.70
C SER A 84 0.70 -6.15 -11.77
N SER A 85 0.91 -6.55 -13.02
CA SER A 85 0.95 -5.62 -14.15
C SER A 85 -0.46 -5.10 -14.48
N ALA A 86 -0.53 -3.92 -15.07
CA ALA A 86 -1.79 -3.34 -15.54
C ALA A 86 -2.52 -4.29 -16.49
N ARG A 87 -1.78 -4.94 -17.38
CA ARG A 87 -2.33 -5.94 -18.33
C ARG A 87 -2.98 -7.12 -17.61
N THR A 88 -2.31 -7.67 -16.59
CA THR A 88 -2.83 -8.79 -15.81
C THR A 88 -4.14 -8.42 -15.11
N VAL A 89 -4.18 -7.23 -14.49
CA VAL A 89 -5.39 -6.74 -13.80
C VAL A 89 -6.50 -6.47 -14.79
N ALA A 90 -6.21 -5.83 -15.91
CA ALA A 90 -7.21 -5.58 -16.97
C ALA A 90 -7.80 -6.87 -17.53
N GLN A 91 -6.99 -7.90 -17.74
CA GLN A 91 -7.48 -9.21 -18.19
C GLN A 91 -8.35 -9.89 -17.13
N ALA A 92 -7.96 -9.85 -15.86
CA ALA A 92 -8.71 -10.45 -14.76
C ALA A 92 -10.06 -9.75 -14.51
N THR A 93 -10.16 -8.47 -14.80
CA THR A 93 -11.37 -7.65 -14.62
C THR A 93 -12.16 -7.41 -15.91
N GLN A 94 -11.71 -7.97 -17.03
CA GLN A 94 -12.31 -7.75 -18.34
C GLN A 94 -12.44 -6.26 -18.71
N GLY A 95 -11.44 -5.46 -18.33
CA GLY A 95 -11.41 -4.04 -18.60
C GLY A 95 -12.38 -3.21 -17.76
N ALA A 96 -12.94 -3.76 -16.69
CA ALA A 96 -13.80 -3.02 -15.79
C ALA A 96 -13.05 -1.86 -15.12
N GLU A 97 -13.71 -0.71 -15.00
CA GLU A 97 -13.20 0.44 -14.28
C GLU A 97 -13.51 0.32 -12.79
N PHE A 98 -12.53 0.73 -11.97
CA PHE A 98 -12.70 0.82 -10.53
C PHE A 98 -13.00 2.26 -10.11
N PRO A 99 -13.86 2.47 -9.10
CA PRO A 99 -14.16 3.81 -8.58
C PRO A 99 -13.01 4.42 -7.77
N PHE A 100 -11.93 3.69 -7.56
CA PHE A 100 -10.67 4.13 -6.97
C PHE A 100 -9.50 3.54 -7.76
N PRO A 101 -8.33 4.19 -7.78
CA PRO A 101 -7.18 3.69 -8.51
C PRO A 101 -6.69 2.33 -7.99
N ILE A 102 -6.39 1.44 -8.92
CA ILE A 102 -5.58 0.24 -8.67
C ILE A 102 -4.20 0.53 -9.25
N ILE A 103 -3.23 0.80 -8.39
CA ILE A 103 -1.85 1.09 -8.77
C ILE A 103 -1.13 -0.24 -9.02
N CYS A 104 -0.68 -0.44 -10.25
CA CYS A 104 -0.03 -1.67 -10.67
C CYS A 104 1.49 -1.53 -10.53
N ASP A 105 2.08 -2.27 -9.59
CA ASP A 105 3.50 -2.29 -9.29
C ASP A 105 4.03 -3.73 -9.33
N ALA A 106 4.05 -4.32 -10.52
CA ALA A 106 4.52 -5.70 -10.71
C ALA A 106 5.95 -5.94 -10.19
N PRO A 107 6.93 -5.06 -10.44
CA PRO A 107 8.29 -5.24 -9.92
C PRO A 107 8.40 -5.03 -8.41
N GLY A 108 7.42 -4.37 -7.78
CA GLY A 108 7.41 -4.12 -6.35
C GLY A 108 8.35 -3.03 -5.89
N VAL A 109 8.56 -2.00 -6.68
CA VAL A 109 9.47 -0.89 -6.36
C VAL A 109 8.95 -0.07 -5.18
N LEU A 110 7.66 0.26 -5.18
CA LEU A 110 7.03 0.94 -4.03
C LEU A 110 7.06 0.07 -2.77
N TYR A 111 6.83 -1.23 -2.92
CA TYR A 111 6.92 -2.17 -1.80
C TYR A 111 8.30 -2.18 -1.17
N SER A 112 9.36 -2.22 -1.98
CA SER A 112 10.73 -2.17 -1.48
C SER A 112 11.05 -0.82 -0.84
N TYR A 113 10.63 0.27 -1.46
CA TYR A 113 10.85 1.62 -0.94
C TYR A 113 10.21 1.83 0.43
N LEU A 114 9.00 1.33 0.64
CA LEU A 114 8.25 1.48 1.88
C LEU A 114 8.52 0.36 2.90
N GLY A 115 9.41 -0.57 2.58
CA GLY A 115 9.79 -1.65 3.49
C GLY A 115 8.67 -2.66 3.74
N VAL A 116 7.84 -2.94 2.73
CA VAL A 116 6.82 -3.98 2.84
C VAL A 116 7.49 -5.34 3.02
N GLU A 117 7.16 -6.01 4.10
CA GLU A 117 7.75 -7.29 4.45
C GLU A 117 7.04 -8.46 3.79
N GLN A 118 7.81 -9.54 3.55
CA GLN A 118 7.22 -10.81 3.16
C GLN A 118 6.59 -11.50 4.37
N ALA A 119 5.41 -12.09 4.17
CA ALA A 119 4.76 -12.90 5.17
C ALA A 119 5.52 -14.23 5.32
N ARG A 120 6.17 -14.43 6.45
CA ARG A 120 6.96 -15.63 6.75
C ARG A 120 6.61 -16.20 8.12
N GLY A 121 6.51 -17.54 8.16
CA GLY A 121 6.32 -18.27 9.41
C GLY A 121 4.99 -18.02 10.12
N LEU A 122 4.92 -18.48 11.35
CA LEU A 122 3.69 -18.43 12.17
C LEU A 122 3.27 -17.02 12.55
N ARG A 123 4.18 -16.03 12.55
CA ARG A 123 3.87 -14.64 12.89
C ARG A 123 2.95 -13.97 11.89
N SER A 124 2.95 -14.42 10.64
CA SER A 124 2.07 -13.89 9.59
C SER A 124 0.74 -14.64 9.49
N TRP A 125 0.59 -15.72 10.24
CA TRP A 125 -0.59 -16.55 10.22
C TRP A 125 -1.81 -15.81 10.81
N SER A 126 -2.95 -16.02 10.19
CA SER A 126 -4.21 -15.40 10.59
C SER A 126 -5.36 -16.36 10.33
N PHE A 127 -6.22 -16.54 11.32
CA PHE A 127 -7.47 -17.31 11.15
C PHE A 127 -8.35 -16.72 10.05
N ALA A 128 -8.40 -15.39 9.96
CA ALA A 128 -9.17 -14.70 8.92
C ALA A 128 -8.61 -15.01 7.52
N ALA A 129 -7.28 -15.01 7.35
CA ALA A 129 -6.64 -15.39 6.10
C ALA A 129 -6.96 -16.85 5.74
N GLN A 130 -6.90 -17.76 6.70
CA GLN A 130 -7.21 -19.18 6.47
C GLN A 130 -8.67 -19.37 6.01
N ARG A 131 -9.60 -18.62 6.57
CA ARG A 131 -11.01 -18.63 6.11
C ARG A 131 -11.13 -18.13 4.69
N ILE A 132 -10.42 -17.07 4.32
CA ILE A 132 -10.40 -16.53 2.96
C ILE A 132 -9.85 -17.58 1.97
N TYR A 133 -8.74 -18.25 2.31
CA TYR A 133 -8.16 -19.31 1.49
C TYR A 133 -9.10 -20.49 1.34
N LYS A 134 -9.73 -20.93 2.42
CA LYS A 134 -10.70 -22.02 2.41
C LYS A 134 -11.87 -21.70 1.49
N THR A 135 -12.46 -20.52 1.63
CA THR A 135 -13.57 -20.07 0.79
C THR A 135 -13.17 -20.00 -0.68
N ALA A 136 -12.00 -19.47 -0.99
CA ALA A 136 -11.49 -19.43 -2.35
C ALA A 136 -11.33 -20.82 -2.95
N LYS A 137 -10.79 -21.78 -2.18
CA LYS A 137 -10.65 -23.17 -2.59
C LYS A 137 -12.01 -23.85 -2.83
N GLU A 138 -12.98 -23.66 -1.94
CA GLU A 138 -14.33 -24.18 -2.08
C GLU A 138 -15.05 -23.64 -3.32
N GLN A 139 -14.78 -22.39 -3.69
CA GLN A 139 -15.29 -21.77 -4.91
C GLN A 139 -14.54 -22.20 -6.18
N GLY A 140 -13.54 -23.07 -6.07
CA GLY A 140 -12.69 -23.50 -7.19
C GLY A 140 -11.81 -22.40 -7.75
N TYR A 141 -11.57 -21.34 -6.97
CA TYR A 141 -10.71 -20.24 -7.37
C TYR A 141 -9.25 -20.65 -7.44
N ARG A 142 -8.63 -20.43 -8.58
CA ARG A 142 -7.21 -20.73 -8.81
C ARG A 142 -6.37 -19.46 -8.74
N TYR A 143 -5.27 -19.52 -8.01
CA TYR A 143 -4.28 -18.46 -7.91
C TYR A 143 -2.88 -19.07 -7.81
N ASP A 144 -1.86 -18.26 -8.10
CA ASP A 144 -0.48 -18.69 -7.97
C ASP A 144 -0.07 -18.70 -6.49
N SER A 145 -0.07 -19.89 -5.89
CA SER A 145 0.34 -20.09 -4.50
C SER A 145 1.86 -19.96 -4.28
N SER A 146 2.65 -19.94 -5.36
CA SER A 146 4.10 -19.75 -5.30
C SER A 146 4.49 -18.27 -5.29
N ALA A 147 3.56 -17.37 -5.61
CA ALA A 147 3.81 -15.93 -5.58
C ALA A 147 4.18 -15.46 -4.16
N PRO A 148 5.05 -14.44 -4.04
CA PRO A 148 5.45 -13.95 -2.73
C PRO A 148 4.25 -13.51 -1.91
N GLN A 149 4.13 -14.06 -0.71
CA GLN A 149 3.16 -13.60 0.28
C GLN A 149 3.74 -12.36 0.96
N ILE A 150 2.97 -11.31 1.06
CA ILE A 150 3.37 -10.08 1.73
C ILE A 150 2.51 -9.81 2.96
N LEU A 151 3.07 -9.07 3.91
CA LEU A 151 2.29 -8.41 4.94
C LEU A 151 1.73 -7.10 4.36
N PRO A 152 0.45 -6.80 4.57
CA PRO A 152 -0.14 -5.59 4.04
C PRO A 152 0.47 -4.33 4.68
N LEU A 153 0.39 -3.22 3.96
CA LEU A 153 0.80 -1.92 4.45
C LEU A 153 -0.34 -0.92 4.23
N THR A 154 -0.63 -0.13 5.23
CA THR A 154 -1.61 0.97 5.15
C THR A 154 -0.90 2.30 5.31
N LEU A 155 -1.05 3.18 4.33
CA LEU A 155 -0.55 4.56 4.35
C LEU A 155 -1.69 5.55 4.31
N VAL A 156 -1.49 6.70 4.96
CA VAL A 156 -2.24 7.92 4.65
C VAL A 156 -1.23 8.96 4.19
N VAL A 157 -1.43 9.47 2.99
CA VAL A 157 -0.56 10.48 2.38
C VAL A 157 -1.33 11.76 2.10
N GLY A 158 -0.66 12.87 2.26
CA GLY A 158 -1.17 14.19 1.97
C GLY A 158 -0.59 14.76 0.69
N HIS A 159 -0.67 16.08 0.56
CA HIS A 159 -0.16 16.82 -0.59
C HIS A 159 1.34 16.53 -0.83
N LEU A 160 1.74 16.43 -2.10
CA LEU A 160 3.10 16.08 -2.52
C LEU A 160 3.63 14.77 -1.93
N GLY A 161 2.76 13.82 -1.69
CA GLY A 161 3.14 12.49 -1.21
C GLY A 161 3.64 12.45 0.23
N LYS A 162 3.37 13.47 1.05
CA LYS A 162 3.78 13.49 2.45
C LYS A 162 3.11 12.37 3.23
N ILE A 163 3.89 11.50 3.83
CA ILE A 163 3.40 10.38 4.64
C ILE A 163 2.91 10.94 5.99
N LEU A 164 1.61 10.81 6.25
CA LEU A 164 0.96 11.26 7.48
C LEU A 164 0.77 10.13 8.49
N PHE A 165 0.63 8.91 7.99
CA PHE A 165 0.40 7.71 8.79
C PHE A 165 0.91 6.50 8.03
N ILE A 166 1.45 5.53 8.78
CA ILE A 166 1.90 4.24 8.24
C ILE A 166 1.63 3.15 9.27
N HIS A 167 1.06 2.04 8.81
CA HIS A 167 0.85 0.84 9.59
C HIS A 167 1.31 -0.38 8.80
N SER A 168 2.36 -1.02 9.28
CA SER A 168 2.83 -2.30 8.76
C SER A 168 2.00 -3.42 9.34
N GLY A 169 1.32 -4.18 8.50
CA GLY A 169 0.50 -5.30 8.92
C GLY A 169 1.30 -6.37 9.65
N ARG A 170 0.75 -6.91 10.73
CA ARG A 170 1.36 -8.00 11.52
C ARG A 170 0.95 -9.38 11.01
N SER A 171 -0.12 -9.43 10.24
CA SER A 171 -0.63 -10.62 9.57
C SER A 171 -1.13 -10.27 8.18
N GLN A 172 -1.43 -11.28 7.36
CA GLN A 172 -1.92 -11.09 5.99
C GLN A 172 -3.28 -10.36 5.91
N THR A 173 -4.01 -10.30 7.00
CA THR A 173 -5.32 -9.64 7.10
C THR A 173 -5.32 -8.43 8.05
N ASP A 174 -4.14 -7.98 8.47
CA ASP A 174 -4.00 -6.78 9.29
C ASP A 174 -4.02 -5.51 8.41
N LEU A 175 -5.21 -5.19 7.94
CA LEU A 175 -5.51 -4.02 7.13
C LEU A 175 -6.95 -3.56 7.42
N PRO A 176 -7.35 -2.35 7.00
CA PRO A 176 -8.70 -1.87 7.22
C PRO A 176 -9.74 -2.84 6.65
N GLU A 177 -10.73 -3.20 7.44
CA GLU A 177 -11.75 -4.18 7.02
C GLU A 177 -12.66 -3.67 5.90
N ASP A 178 -12.94 -2.36 5.90
CA ASP A 178 -13.83 -1.71 4.96
C ASP A 178 -13.54 -0.19 4.86
N CYS A 179 -14.30 0.51 4.06
CA CYS A 179 -14.14 1.94 3.89
C CYS A 179 -14.54 2.75 5.15
N THR A 180 -15.33 2.20 6.05
CA THR A 180 -15.60 2.83 7.35
C THR A 180 -14.33 2.89 8.20
N ALA A 181 -13.60 1.78 8.27
CA ALA A 181 -12.31 1.73 8.97
C ALA A 181 -11.28 2.68 8.36
N ILE A 182 -11.23 2.79 7.03
CA ILE A 182 -10.36 3.75 6.32
C ILE A 182 -10.71 5.19 6.73
N ARG A 183 -11.98 5.53 6.76
CA ARG A 183 -12.45 6.85 7.18
C ARG A 183 -12.04 7.17 8.61
N GLU A 184 -12.15 6.22 9.52
CA GLU A 184 -11.76 6.38 10.92
C GLU A 184 -10.26 6.63 11.08
N ILE A 185 -9.42 5.89 10.35
CA ILE A 185 -7.96 6.13 10.32
C ILE A 185 -7.68 7.56 9.85
N ALA A 186 -8.31 8.01 8.78
CA ALA A 186 -8.12 9.37 8.27
C ALA A 186 -8.54 10.45 9.29
N ARG A 187 -9.63 10.21 10.04
CA ARG A 187 -10.06 11.11 11.13
C ARG A 187 -9.07 11.18 12.26
N GLU A 188 -8.53 10.06 12.70
CA GLU A 188 -7.50 10.01 13.75
C GLU A 188 -6.24 10.75 13.31
N VAL A 189 -5.80 10.56 12.07
CA VAL A 189 -4.66 11.28 11.49
C VAL A 189 -4.92 12.77 11.49
N ALA A 190 -6.09 13.22 11.05
CA ALA A 190 -6.45 14.63 11.04
C ALA A 190 -6.47 15.23 12.46
N SER A 191 -6.98 14.51 13.44
CA SER A 191 -6.99 14.92 14.85
C SER A 191 -5.57 15.04 15.41
N THR A 192 -4.69 14.12 15.11
CA THR A 192 -3.28 14.15 15.54
C THR A 192 -2.55 15.35 14.95
N LEU A 193 -2.77 15.65 13.68
CA LEU A 193 -2.17 16.83 13.02
C LEU A 193 -2.68 18.14 13.61
N ALA A 194 -3.96 18.22 13.95
CA ALA A 194 -4.58 19.41 14.56
C ALA A 194 -4.09 19.67 15.99
N ALA A 195 -3.79 18.61 16.77
CA ALA A 195 -3.26 18.71 18.13
C ALA A 195 -1.82 19.21 18.20
N GLY A 196 -1.08 19.18 17.06
CA GLY A 196 0.34 19.56 17.01
C GLY A 196 1.27 18.52 17.65
N PRO A 197 2.59 18.74 17.61
CA PRO A 197 3.55 17.80 18.12
C PRO A 197 3.56 17.77 19.66
N GLU A 198 3.00 16.75 20.25
CA GLU A 198 3.21 16.44 21.66
C GLU A 198 4.51 15.63 21.83
N GLY A 199 5.49 16.25 22.46
CA GLY A 199 6.68 15.60 22.99
C GLY A 199 7.99 15.89 22.25
N PRO A 200 9.15 15.65 22.92
CA PRO A 200 10.45 15.88 22.33
C PRO A 200 10.71 14.91 21.19
N ARG A 201 10.77 15.46 19.98
CA ARG A 201 11.24 14.70 18.81
C ARG A 201 12.71 14.39 19.04
N THR A 202 13.02 13.14 19.25
CA THR A 202 14.39 12.66 19.10
C THR A 202 14.78 12.94 17.66
N ARG A 203 15.67 13.91 17.46
CA ARG A 203 16.29 14.17 16.16
C ARG A 203 17.05 12.90 15.77
N CYS A 204 16.47 12.08 14.92
CA CYS A 204 17.28 11.25 14.04
C CYS A 204 17.93 12.21 13.05
N SER A 205 19.26 12.20 13.03
CA SER A 205 20.11 12.98 12.14
C SER A 205 19.61 12.90 10.68
N ASP A 206 19.64 14.07 10.01
CA ASP A 206 19.44 14.23 8.58
C ASP A 206 20.45 13.38 7.78
N GLU A 207 20.20 12.10 7.66
CA GLU A 207 20.74 11.33 6.56
C GLU A 207 19.73 11.42 5.43
N THR A 208 20.02 12.33 4.53
CA THR A 208 19.36 12.41 3.23
C THR A 208 19.59 11.07 2.54
N LEU A 209 18.58 10.19 2.58
CA LEU A 209 18.55 9.02 1.74
C LEU A 209 18.55 9.50 0.29
N THR A 210 19.71 9.51 -0.33
CA THR A 210 19.86 9.59 -1.78
C THR A 210 19.31 8.29 -2.33
N LEU A 211 18.19 8.39 -3.02
CA LEU A 211 17.49 7.28 -3.64
C LEU A 211 18.10 7.00 -5.02
N PRO A 212 19.08 6.09 -5.16
CA PRO A 212 19.60 5.75 -6.47
C PRO A 212 18.60 4.91 -7.28
N ASP A 213 17.65 4.25 -6.61
CA ASP A 213 16.80 3.25 -7.26
C ASP A 213 15.46 3.79 -7.79
N LEU A 214 15.08 5.04 -7.43
CA LEU A 214 13.89 5.69 -8.00
C LEU A 214 14.23 6.65 -9.16
N VAL A 215 15.49 7.00 -9.33
CA VAL A 215 15.96 7.84 -10.46
C VAL A 215 15.83 7.14 -11.81
N GLY A 216 15.73 5.82 -11.81
CA GLY A 216 15.54 5.03 -13.02
C GLY A 216 14.12 5.02 -13.61
N TRP A 217 13.15 5.65 -12.94
CA TRP A 217 11.77 5.64 -13.43
C TRP A 217 11.50 6.72 -14.49
N ASP A 218 12.29 7.79 -14.47
CA ASP A 218 12.16 8.88 -15.46
C ASP A 218 12.87 8.58 -16.79
N ASP A 219 13.73 7.55 -16.85
CA ASP A 219 14.55 7.25 -18.02
C ASP A 219 14.01 6.12 -18.92
N VAL A 220 12.90 5.47 -18.56
CA VAL A 220 12.42 4.28 -19.29
C VAL A 220 11.51 4.62 -20.47
N ASP A 221 11.02 5.84 -20.60
CA ASP A 221 10.02 6.20 -21.63
C ASP A 221 10.47 7.26 -22.66
N ASN A 222 11.77 7.49 -22.83
CA ASN A 222 12.20 8.52 -23.81
C ASN A 222 12.87 7.97 -25.09
N ASP A 223 12.74 6.67 -25.36
CA ASP A 223 13.23 6.07 -26.62
C ASP A 223 12.13 5.22 -27.30
N ARG A 224 11.09 5.91 -27.80
CA ARG A 224 10.29 5.44 -28.94
C ARG A 224 9.52 6.56 -29.60
#